data_2da597948d9bf59fc5bb13c856a121fa
#
_entry.id   2da597948d9bf59fc5bb13c856a121fa
#
_cell.length_a   1.000
_cell.length_b   1.000
_cell.length_c   1.000
_cell.angle_alpha   90.00
_cell.angle_beta   90.00
_cell.angle_gamma   90.00
#
_symmetry.space_group_name_H-M   'P 1'
#
loop_
_entity.id
_entity.type
_entity.pdbx_description
1 polymer ?
#
loop_
_entity_poly.entity_id
_entity_poly.type
_entity_poly.pdbx_seq_one_letter_code
_entity_poly.pdbx_strand_id
1 'polypeptide(L)' 'MSENEVVANQKTILGHQATILENQKTLLQNQAAILKNQKSLDEILANQKTILANQKTILANQKEVAVPHR' A
#
# COMPACT_ATOMS: atom_id res chain seq x y z
N MET A 1 -3.65 -17.65 -46.38
CA MET A 1 -2.80 -16.52 -45.99
C MET A 1 -1.43 -16.69 -46.62
N SER A 2 -0.88 -15.60 -47.14
CA SER A 2 0.48 -15.61 -47.62
C SER A 2 1.49 -15.71 -46.47
N GLU A 3 2.70 -16.14 -46.78
CA GLU A 3 3.80 -16.16 -45.80
C GLU A 3 4.03 -14.78 -45.20
N ASN A 4 3.94 -13.74 -46.02
CA ASN A 4 4.16 -12.37 -45.56
C ASN A 4 3.12 -11.95 -44.53
N GLU A 5 1.87 -12.35 -44.74
CA GLU A 5 0.77 -12.06 -43.77
C GLU A 5 1.00 -12.83 -42.47
N VAL A 6 1.43 -14.10 -42.58
CA VAL A 6 1.72 -14.90 -41.38
C VAL A 6 2.86 -14.28 -40.58
N VAL A 7 3.94 -13.87 -41.25
CA VAL A 7 5.09 -13.25 -40.58
C VAL A 7 4.68 -11.92 -39.93
N ALA A 8 3.88 -11.11 -40.66
CA ALA A 8 3.41 -9.84 -40.11
C ALA A 8 2.54 -10.05 -38.86
N ASN A 9 1.65 -11.04 -38.88
CA ASN A 9 0.81 -11.38 -37.74
C ASN A 9 1.66 -11.87 -36.56
N GLN A 10 2.69 -12.68 -36.82
CA GLN A 10 3.59 -13.17 -35.79
C GLN A 10 4.33 -12.01 -35.13
N LYS A 11 4.81 -11.04 -35.90
CA LYS A 11 5.46 -9.85 -35.34
C LYS A 11 4.51 -9.04 -34.47
N THR A 12 3.26 -8.91 -34.89
CA THR A 12 2.24 -8.22 -34.14
C THR A 12 1.98 -8.94 -32.80
N ILE A 13 1.87 -10.26 -32.84
CA ILE A 13 1.68 -11.07 -31.63
C ILE A 13 2.85 -10.91 -30.69
N LEU A 14 4.08 -10.99 -31.18
CA LEU A 14 5.27 -10.83 -30.37
C LEU A 14 5.32 -9.45 -29.72
N GLY A 15 4.92 -8.41 -30.47
CA GLY A 15 4.82 -7.06 -29.94
C GLY A 15 3.82 -6.96 -28.79
N HIS A 16 2.65 -7.57 -28.96
CA HIS A 16 1.64 -7.61 -27.91
C HIS A 16 2.13 -8.36 -26.68
N GLN A 17 2.81 -9.49 -26.88
CA GLN A 17 3.38 -10.26 -25.75
C GLN A 17 4.40 -9.44 -24.98
N ALA A 18 5.25 -8.70 -25.67
CA ALA A 18 6.24 -7.83 -25.02
C ALA A 18 5.53 -6.76 -24.18
N THR A 19 4.46 -6.18 -24.70
CA THR A 19 3.65 -5.17 -23.97
C THR A 19 3.02 -5.79 -22.73
N ILE A 20 2.47 -6.99 -22.86
CA ILE A 20 1.86 -7.71 -21.72
C ILE A 20 2.89 -7.95 -20.62
N LEU A 21 4.08 -8.42 -20.98
CA LEU A 21 5.15 -8.65 -20.01
C LEU A 21 5.55 -7.36 -19.30
N GLU A 22 5.65 -6.28 -20.04
CA GLU A 22 5.97 -4.97 -19.44
C GLU A 22 4.88 -4.51 -18.49
N ASN A 23 3.62 -4.70 -18.88
CA ASN A 23 2.48 -4.35 -18.03
C ASN A 23 2.44 -5.19 -16.77
N GLN A 24 2.74 -6.48 -16.87
CA GLN A 24 2.82 -7.37 -15.70
C GLN A 24 3.91 -6.92 -14.74
N LYS A 25 5.05 -6.51 -15.26
CA LYS A 25 6.14 -5.98 -14.44
C LYS A 25 5.69 -4.73 -13.67
N THR A 26 5.01 -3.82 -14.36
CA THR A 26 4.47 -2.61 -13.76
C THR A 26 3.45 -2.95 -12.66
N LEU A 27 2.56 -3.92 -12.93
CA LEU A 27 1.58 -4.36 -11.94
C LEU A 27 2.25 -4.91 -10.68
N LEU A 28 3.29 -5.72 -10.84
CA LEU A 28 4.03 -6.27 -9.70
C LEU A 28 4.70 -5.16 -8.88
N GLN A 29 5.28 -4.17 -9.55
CA GLN A 29 5.87 -3.02 -8.88
C GLN A 29 4.81 -2.23 -8.10
N ASN A 30 3.64 -2.02 -8.71
CA ASN A 30 2.53 -1.33 -8.06
C ASN A 30 2.02 -2.09 -6.85
N GLN A 31 1.91 -3.42 -6.96
CA GLN A 31 1.50 -4.27 -5.83
C GLN A 31 2.48 -4.17 -4.67
N ALA A 32 3.78 -4.15 -4.97
CA ALA A 32 4.81 -4.00 -3.94
C ALA A 32 4.67 -2.64 -3.23
N ALA A 33 4.41 -1.59 -3.98
CA ALA A 33 4.20 -0.25 -3.42
C ALA A 33 2.94 -0.21 -2.55
N ILE A 34 1.86 -0.85 -2.99
CA ILE A 34 0.62 -0.94 -2.22
C ILE A 34 0.84 -1.66 -0.90
N LEU A 35 1.55 -2.78 -0.92
CA LEU A 35 1.86 -3.54 0.31
C LEU A 35 2.68 -2.70 1.29
N LYS A 36 3.66 -1.97 0.79
CA LYS A 36 4.48 -1.07 1.60
C LYS A 36 3.62 0.03 2.23
N ASN A 37 2.72 0.62 1.46
CA ASN A 37 1.81 1.65 1.94
C ASN A 37 0.86 1.12 3.00
N GLN A 38 0.34 -0.10 2.81
CA GLN A 38 -0.52 -0.75 3.80
C GLN A 38 0.21 -0.97 5.12
N LYS A 39 1.47 -1.38 5.06
CA LYS A 39 2.29 -1.54 6.26
C LYS A 39 2.46 -0.21 6.99
N SER A 40 2.70 0.87 6.25
CA SER A 40 2.81 2.21 6.84
C SER A 40 1.51 2.64 7.52
N LEU A 41 0.37 2.33 6.89
CA LEU A 41 -0.95 2.63 7.48
C LEU A 41 -1.16 1.84 8.78
N ASP A 42 -0.75 0.57 8.82
CA ASP A 42 -0.85 -0.24 10.02
C ASP A 42 -0.01 0.36 11.17
N GLU A 43 1.18 0.85 10.86
CA GLU A 43 2.04 1.52 11.83
C GLU A 43 1.40 2.81 12.35
N ILE A 44 0.81 3.60 11.46
CA ILE A 44 0.10 4.83 11.85
C ILE A 44 -1.08 4.50 12.76
N LEU A 45 -1.86 3.48 12.43
CA LEU A 45 -2.98 3.04 13.25
C LEU A 45 -2.52 2.60 14.64
N ALA A 46 -1.42 1.85 14.70
CA ALA A 46 -0.84 1.41 15.97
C ALA A 46 -0.39 2.61 16.81
N ASN A 47 0.26 3.60 16.18
CA ASN A 47 0.70 4.81 16.86
C ASN A 47 -0.48 5.63 17.36
N GLN A 48 -1.55 5.75 16.59
CA GLN A 48 -2.77 6.46 17.01
C GLN A 48 -3.40 5.79 18.23
N LYS A 49 -3.42 4.46 18.24
CA LYS A 49 -3.94 3.71 19.38
C LYS A 49 -3.12 4.01 20.65
N THR A 50 -1.80 4.06 20.51
CA THR A 50 -0.91 4.41 21.61
C THR A 50 -1.15 5.85 22.10
N ILE A 51 -1.30 6.79 21.17
CA ILE A 51 -1.58 8.19 21.48
C ILE A 51 -2.90 8.31 22.26
N LEU A 52 -3.93 7.62 21.80
CA LEU A 52 -5.24 7.64 22.50
C LEU A 52 -5.13 7.08 23.91
N ALA A 53 -4.37 5.99 24.08
CA ALA A 53 -4.14 5.42 25.41
C ALA A 53 -3.38 6.39 26.30
N ASN A 54 -2.38 7.07 25.77
CA ASN A 54 -1.62 8.08 26.51
C ASN A 54 -2.49 9.25 26.91
N GLN A 55 -3.34 9.74 26.01
CA GLN A 55 -4.27 10.84 26.31
C GLN A 55 -5.23 10.45 27.42
N LYS A 56 -5.71 9.22 27.40
CA LYS A 56 -6.61 8.71 28.44
C LYS A 56 -5.90 8.71 29.80
N THR A 57 -4.65 8.29 29.84
CA THR A 57 -3.82 8.31 31.06
C THR A 57 -3.60 9.73 31.56
N ILE A 58 -3.29 10.66 30.65
CA ILE A 58 -3.08 12.07 30.98
C ILE A 58 -4.35 12.66 31.60
N LEU A 59 -5.50 12.40 30.98
CA LEU A 59 -6.79 12.90 31.49
C LEU A 59 -7.09 12.35 32.88
N ALA A 60 -6.80 11.06 33.11
CA ALA A 60 -6.98 10.45 34.41
C ALA A 60 -6.06 11.10 35.46
N ASN A 61 -4.81 11.38 35.10
CA ASN A 61 -3.85 12.02 36.00
C ASN A 61 -4.27 13.46 36.32
N GLN A 62 -4.75 14.20 35.34
CA GLN A 62 -5.24 15.57 35.55
C GLN A 62 -6.46 15.59 36.47
N LYS A 63 -7.35 14.64 36.30
CA LYS A 63 -8.52 14.50 37.13
C LYS A 63 -8.14 14.25 38.59
N GLU A 64 -7.15 13.36 38.79
CA GLU A 64 -6.63 13.05 40.13
C GLU A 64 -5.97 14.25 40.77
N VAL A 65 -5.15 14.99 40.02
CA VAL A 65 -4.50 16.21 40.51
C VAL A 65 -5.54 17.30 40.89
N ALA A 66 -6.61 17.38 40.12
CA ALA A 66 -7.67 18.36 40.35
C ALA A 66 -8.51 18.06 41.59
N VAL A 67 -8.51 16.82 42.10
CA VAL A 67 -9.22 16.46 43.32
C VAL A 67 -8.48 17.03 44.52
N PRO A 68 -9.13 17.80 45.40
CA PRO A 68 -8.48 18.33 46.62
C PRO A 68 -7.97 17.18 47.48
N HIS A 69 -6.71 17.27 47.88
CA HIS A 69 -6.13 16.35 48.86
C HIS A 69 -6.49 16.84 50.27
N ARG A 70 -6.97 15.94 51.06
CA ARG A 70 -7.40 16.25 52.44
C ARG A 70 -6.52 15.56 53.44
#